data_a682fcdebe3b101e34442af24b5c116d
#
_entry.id   a682fcdebe3b101e34442af24b5c116d
#
_cell.length_a   1.000
_cell.length_b   1.000
_cell.length_c   1.000
_cell.angle_alpha   90.00
_cell.angle_beta   90.00
_cell.angle_gamma   90.00
#
_symmetry.space_group_name_H-M   'P 1'
#
loop_
_entity.id
_entity.type
_entity.pdbx_description
1 polymer ?
#
loop_
_entity_poly.entity_id
_entity_poly.type
_entity_poly.pdbx_seq_one_letter_code
_entity_poly.pdbx_strand_id
1 'polypeptide(L)'
;MRAYIYLENGVFLQAKAFGASGTASGEMVFNTSLTGYQEIMSDPSYAGQFIVFTMPEIGIVGVNEDDMESAKIHASGVLMRDFNSTASNFRSQKSLEEFFKEQGKFGVYGIDTRFLTKMLRDNGALHAVISTEISDEKELKKLLENSPRISEINYVAKVSTEQIYAHEKGGWDHASKSYAPLKSNGKKIAVIDYGVKRNILNELCEVGLETQIYPHDIEADELIAKFNKGEINGVFLSNGPGEPKALKNEIAQIKKLIEARVPIFGICLGHQLLSNAFGFETYKLKFGQHGANHPVLNLQTKAVEITAQNHNYNVPEQIAQVAEITHRNLFDGTIEGVKYKDYPVFSVQHHPEASAGPTESKYIFKEFLNLFHKVRFLFIIFII
;
A
#
# COMPACT_ATOMS: atom_id res chain seq x y z
N MET A 1 -2.99 30.11 -2.64
CA MET A 1 -4.41 29.85 -2.98
C MET A 1 -5.23 29.62 -1.71
N ARG A 2 -6.57 29.72 -1.78
CA ARG A 2 -7.46 29.22 -0.71
C ARG A 2 -7.97 27.83 -1.08
N ALA A 3 -8.29 27.03 -0.07
CA ALA A 3 -8.97 25.76 -0.22
C ALA A 3 -10.23 25.72 0.65
N TYR A 4 -11.24 25.07 0.16
CA TYR A 4 -12.53 24.85 0.82
C TYR A 4 -12.77 23.35 0.89
N ILE A 5 -13.12 22.87 2.07
CA ILE A 5 -13.24 21.45 2.40
C ILE A 5 -14.66 21.22 2.92
N TYR A 6 -15.35 20.26 2.34
CA TYR A 6 -16.64 19.81 2.86
C TYR A 6 -16.61 18.31 3.11
N LEU A 7 -16.99 17.90 4.33
CA LEU A 7 -17.04 16.50 4.75
C LEU A 7 -18.48 16.01 4.86
N GLU A 8 -18.70 14.71 4.66
CA GLU A 8 -20.03 14.10 4.66
C GLU A 8 -20.79 14.26 6.00
N ASN A 9 -20.10 14.52 7.10
CA ASN A 9 -20.72 14.84 8.39
C ASN A 9 -21.16 16.30 8.54
N GLY A 10 -21.08 17.09 7.45
CA GLY A 10 -21.51 18.49 7.41
C GLY A 10 -20.47 19.52 7.87
N VAL A 11 -19.25 19.09 8.17
CA VAL A 11 -18.18 20.01 8.54
C VAL A 11 -17.66 20.72 7.29
N PHE A 12 -17.70 22.07 7.31
CA PHE A 12 -17.15 22.94 6.28
C PHE A 12 -15.96 23.72 6.83
N LEU A 13 -14.81 23.69 6.15
CA LEU A 13 -13.57 24.31 6.58
C LEU A 13 -12.95 25.13 5.44
N GLN A 14 -12.20 26.17 5.83
CA GLN A 14 -11.38 26.97 4.92
C GLN A 14 -9.93 26.89 5.34
N ALA A 15 -9.02 26.81 4.35
CA ALA A 15 -7.59 26.70 4.58
C ALA A 15 -6.81 27.38 3.45
N LYS A 16 -5.48 27.26 3.48
CA LYS A 16 -4.60 27.65 2.38
C LYS A 16 -4.29 26.44 1.51
N ALA A 17 -3.93 26.69 0.24
CA ALA A 17 -3.52 25.66 -0.70
C ALA A 17 -2.23 26.04 -1.44
N PHE A 18 -1.50 25.02 -1.88
CA PHE A 18 -0.33 25.10 -2.76
C PHE A 18 -0.45 24.07 -3.90
N GLY A 19 0.43 24.14 -4.88
CA GLY A 19 0.40 23.26 -6.05
C GLY A 19 -0.51 23.78 -7.17
N ALA A 20 -1.21 22.88 -7.87
CA ALA A 20 -2.17 23.21 -8.91
C ALA A 20 -3.54 23.63 -8.31
N SER A 21 -4.39 24.30 -9.10
CA SER A 21 -5.79 24.48 -8.76
C SER A 21 -6.61 23.26 -9.19
N GLY A 22 -7.76 23.06 -8.54
CA GLY A 22 -8.68 21.98 -8.91
C GLY A 22 -9.67 21.62 -7.82
N THR A 23 -10.48 20.60 -8.12
CA THR A 23 -11.46 20.00 -7.22
C THR A 23 -11.30 18.49 -7.24
N ALA A 24 -11.30 17.87 -6.07
CA ALA A 24 -11.22 16.42 -5.92
C ALA A 24 -12.17 15.93 -4.83
N SER A 25 -12.63 14.69 -4.97
CA SER A 25 -13.35 13.95 -3.93
C SER A 25 -12.58 12.68 -3.53
N GLY A 26 -12.83 12.19 -2.32
CA GLY A 26 -12.18 10.98 -1.83
C GLY A 26 -12.44 10.72 -0.35
N GLU A 27 -12.00 9.56 0.11
CA GLU A 27 -12.07 9.20 1.53
C GLU A 27 -10.91 9.87 2.30
N MET A 28 -11.23 10.58 3.37
CA MET A 28 -10.22 11.24 4.21
C MET A 28 -9.71 10.28 5.28
N VAL A 29 -8.40 10.07 5.30
CA VAL A 29 -7.68 9.27 6.30
C VAL A 29 -6.56 10.10 6.92
N PHE A 30 -6.04 9.71 8.09
CA PHE A 30 -4.90 10.37 8.69
C PHE A 30 -3.70 9.42 8.73
N ASN A 31 -2.48 9.96 8.61
CA ASN A 31 -1.24 9.19 8.70
C ASN A 31 -0.37 9.71 9.83
N THR A 32 0.12 8.79 10.69
CA THR A 32 0.89 9.10 11.90
C THR A 32 2.40 8.96 11.74
N SER A 33 2.89 8.75 10.52
CA SER A 33 4.33 8.72 10.23
C SER A 33 4.99 10.06 10.52
N LEU A 34 6.21 10.02 11.07
CA LEU A 34 6.99 11.21 11.39
C LEU A 34 7.93 11.63 10.23
N THR A 35 7.98 10.84 9.16
CA THR A 35 8.86 11.05 8.00
C THR A 35 8.24 10.38 6.75
N GLY A 36 8.84 10.61 5.58
CA GLY A 36 8.48 9.90 4.36
C GLY A 36 7.22 10.40 3.68
N TYR A 37 6.95 11.69 3.73
CA TYR A 37 5.74 12.24 3.11
C TYR A 37 5.71 12.01 1.60
N GLN A 38 6.85 11.98 0.92
CA GLN A 38 6.93 11.76 -0.52
C GLN A 38 6.59 10.30 -0.87
N GLU A 39 7.14 9.35 -0.13
CA GLU A 39 6.85 7.93 -0.25
C GLU A 39 5.36 7.66 0.00
N ILE A 40 4.79 8.27 1.04
CA ILE A 40 3.37 8.14 1.37
C ILE A 40 2.48 8.69 0.25
N MET A 41 2.77 9.88 -0.30
CA MET A 41 1.96 10.50 -1.36
C MET A 41 2.02 9.72 -2.68
N SER A 42 3.14 9.07 -2.97
CA SER A 42 3.37 8.31 -4.19
C SER A 42 3.03 6.82 -4.08
N ASP A 43 2.64 6.35 -2.89
CA ASP A 43 2.11 4.99 -2.70
C ASP A 43 0.76 4.84 -3.41
N PRO A 44 0.64 3.93 -4.40
CA PRO A 44 -0.61 3.70 -5.12
C PRO A 44 -1.80 3.33 -4.24
N SER A 45 -1.57 2.76 -3.05
CA SER A 45 -2.62 2.39 -2.11
C SER A 45 -3.45 3.57 -1.60
N TYR A 46 -2.94 4.81 -1.72
CA TYR A 46 -3.72 6.02 -1.40
C TYR A 46 -4.59 6.54 -2.55
N ALA A 47 -4.71 5.82 -3.67
CA ALA A 47 -5.60 6.26 -4.75
C ALA A 47 -7.05 6.38 -4.26
N GLY A 48 -7.66 7.56 -4.50
CA GLY A 48 -9.01 7.87 -4.01
C GLY A 48 -9.08 8.39 -2.57
N GLN A 49 -7.94 8.65 -1.91
CA GLN A 49 -7.89 9.13 -0.53
C GLN A 49 -7.25 10.50 -0.39
N PHE A 50 -7.74 11.29 0.57
CA PHE A 50 -7.06 12.46 1.11
C PHE A 50 -6.27 12.06 2.36
N ILE A 51 -5.02 12.47 2.44
CA ILE A 51 -4.13 12.14 3.55
C ILE A 51 -3.97 13.34 4.48
N VAL A 52 -4.42 13.21 5.72
CA VAL A 52 -4.15 14.18 6.79
C VAL A 52 -2.85 13.78 7.49
N PHE A 53 -1.79 14.54 7.31
CA PHE A 53 -0.54 14.31 8.02
C PHE A 53 -0.63 14.81 9.46
N THR A 54 -0.35 13.92 10.43
CA THR A 54 -0.25 14.33 11.83
C THR A 54 1.10 14.98 12.14
N MET A 55 2.12 14.71 11.34
CA MET A 55 3.39 15.44 11.36
C MET A 55 3.12 16.91 11.04
N PRO A 56 3.54 17.84 11.91
CA PRO A 56 3.14 19.25 11.78
C PRO A 56 3.77 19.93 10.56
N GLU A 57 5.01 19.61 10.20
CA GLU A 57 5.76 20.30 9.15
C GLU A 57 6.06 19.37 7.98
N ILE A 58 5.58 19.72 6.79
CA ILE A 58 5.76 18.98 5.55
C ILE A 58 6.44 19.87 4.49
N GLY A 59 7.36 19.28 3.70
CA GLY A 59 8.09 19.98 2.63
C GLY A 59 9.56 20.26 2.94
N ILE A 60 9.99 20.13 4.20
CA ILE A 60 11.36 20.48 4.65
C ILE A 60 12.46 19.70 3.91
N VAL A 61 12.24 18.41 3.62
CA VAL A 61 13.25 17.59 2.93
C VAL A 61 13.21 17.74 1.40
N GLY A 62 12.25 18.53 0.87
CA GLY A 62 12.02 18.63 -0.57
C GLY A 62 11.51 17.34 -1.20
N VAL A 63 11.79 17.17 -2.48
CA VAL A 63 11.41 16.01 -3.29
C VAL A 63 12.60 15.57 -4.13
N ASN A 64 12.75 14.26 -4.34
CA ASN A 64 13.76 13.66 -5.22
C ASN A 64 13.19 12.41 -5.92
N GLU A 65 13.88 11.93 -6.97
CA GLU A 65 13.43 10.79 -7.78
C GLU A 65 13.61 9.44 -7.06
N ASP A 66 14.50 9.36 -6.09
CA ASP A 66 14.82 8.12 -5.40
C ASP A 66 13.74 7.72 -4.39
N ASP A 67 13.08 8.69 -3.75
CA ASP A 67 12.11 8.44 -2.68
C ASP A 67 10.66 8.30 -3.20
N MET A 68 10.48 8.06 -4.51
CA MET A 68 9.17 7.76 -5.10
C MET A 68 8.83 6.28 -4.97
N GLU A 69 7.64 5.95 -4.52
CA GLU A 69 7.13 4.57 -4.50
C GLU A 69 6.42 4.16 -5.80
N SER A 70 6.12 5.14 -6.67
CA SER A 70 5.59 4.95 -8.02
C SER A 70 5.89 6.16 -8.90
N ALA A 71 5.41 6.16 -10.15
CA ALA A 71 5.70 7.23 -11.11
C ALA A 71 5.05 8.59 -10.79
N LYS A 72 4.03 8.64 -9.88
CA LYS A 72 3.22 9.85 -9.65
C LYS A 72 2.62 9.89 -8.25
N ILE A 73 2.04 11.04 -7.87
CA ILE A 73 1.19 11.19 -6.69
C ILE A 73 -0.15 10.50 -6.97
N HIS A 74 -0.51 9.48 -6.18
CA HIS A 74 -1.78 8.78 -6.27
C HIS A 74 -2.86 9.35 -5.35
N ALA A 75 -2.49 9.90 -4.19
CA ALA A 75 -3.42 10.56 -3.29
C ALA A 75 -4.29 11.60 -4.03
N SER A 76 -5.57 11.71 -3.66
CA SER A 76 -6.49 12.75 -4.18
C SER A 76 -6.01 14.15 -3.78
N GLY A 77 -5.34 14.26 -2.66
CA GLY A 77 -4.70 15.46 -2.12
C GLY A 77 -4.18 15.19 -0.72
N VAL A 78 -3.47 16.17 -0.14
CA VAL A 78 -2.88 16.07 1.18
C VAL A 78 -3.23 17.27 2.04
N LEU A 79 -3.37 17.04 3.36
CA LEU A 79 -3.66 18.08 4.32
C LEU A 79 -2.59 18.09 5.41
N MET A 80 -2.08 19.26 5.74
CA MET A 80 -1.01 19.43 6.73
C MET A 80 -1.21 20.71 7.54
N ARG A 81 -0.62 20.75 8.73
CA ARG A 81 -0.65 21.93 9.57
C ARG A 81 0.19 23.04 8.95
N ASP A 82 1.47 22.76 8.74
CA ASP A 82 2.44 23.71 8.22
C ASP A 82 3.11 23.17 6.95
N PHE A 83 3.19 24.03 5.95
CA PHE A 83 3.82 23.74 4.68
C PHE A 83 5.10 24.57 4.55
N ASN A 84 6.21 23.87 4.30
CA ASN A 84 7.49 24.48 4.00
C ASN A 84 7.72 24.56 2.50
N SER A 85 7.78 25.77 1.97
CA SER A 85 8.08 26.03 0.55
C SER A 85 9.58 25.94 0.23
N THR A 86 10.45 26.00 1.26
CA THR A 86 11.91 25.96 1.10
C THR A 86 12.44 24.64 1.66
N ALA A 87 13.01 23.84 0.79
CA ALA A 87 13.65 22.58 1.19
C ALA A 87 15.03 22.81 1.79
N SER A 88 15.35 22.06 2.84
CA SER A 88 16.66 22.07 3.52
C SER A 88 17.18 20.63 3.69
N ASN A 89 17.51 19.98 2.58
CA ASN A 89 18.08 18.64 2.56
C ASN A 89 19.00 18.49 1.35
N PHE A 90 20.15 17.84 1.53
CA PHE A 90 21.14 17.64 0.47
C PHE A 90 20.65 16.76 -0.69
N ARG A 91 19.60 15.97 -0.50
CA ARG A 91 18.96 15.13 -1.54
C ARG A 91 17.84 15.86 -2.28
N SER A 92 17.45 17.06 -1.85
CA SER A 92 16.38 17.80 -2.50
C SER A 92 16.75 18.18 -3.93
N GLN A 93 15.91 17.80 -4.88
CA GLN A 93 16.03 18.16 -6.30
C GLN A 93 15.04 19.27 -6.68
N LYS A 94 13.91 19.34 -5.99
CA LYS A 94 12.88 20.37 -6.17
C LYS A 94 12.06 20.57 -4.89
N SER A 95 11.34 21.68 -4.82
CA SER A 95 10.41 21.93 -3.73
C SER A 95 9.15 21.06 -3.88
N LEU A 96 8.45 20.83 -2.75
CA LEU A 96 7.19 20.12 -2.76
C LEU A 96 6.11 20.86 -3.58
N GLU A 97 6.15 22.20 -3.60
CA GLU A 97 5.21 23.01 -4.38
C GLU A 97 5.39 22.81 -5.89
N GLU A 98 6.64 22.82 -6.37
CA GLU A 98 6.95 22.54 -7.79
C GLU A 98 6.50 21.15 -8.18
N PHE A 99 6.79 20.14 -7.35
CA PHE A 99 6.37 18.77 -7.59
C PHE A 99 4.86 18.63 -7.70
N PHE A 100 4.09 19.27 -6.81
CA PHE A 100 2.62 19.24 -6.87
C PHE A 100 2.07 19.92 -8.12
N LYS A 101 2.66 21.04 -8.56
CA LYS A 101 2.30 21.72 -9.80
C LYS A 101 2.54 20.85 -11.03
N GLU A 102 3.70 20.21 -11.11
CA GLU A 102 4.06 19.29 -12.20
C GLU A 102 3.10 18.08 -12.28
N GLN A 103 2.66 17.58 -11.13
CA GLN A 103 1.74 16.46 -11.02
C GLN A 103 0.26 16.86 -11.20
N GLY A 104 -0.07 18.15 -11.38
CA GLY A 104 -1.44 18.64 -11.46
C GLY A 104 -2.24 18.39 -10.17
N LYS A 105 -1.57 18.36 -9.01
CA LYS A 105 -2.15 18.10 -7.70
C LYS A 105 -2.12 19.33 -6.81
N PHE A 106 -2.97 19.35 -5.79
CA PHE A 106 -2.96 20.38 -4.75
C PHE A 106 -2.74 19.77 -3.36
N GLY A 107 -2.13 20.57 -2.49
CA GLY A 107 -2.04 20.32 -1.07
C GLY A 107 -2.71 21.43 -0.27
N VAL A 108 -3.20 21.11 0.92
CA VAL A 108 -3.89 22.02 1.83
C VAL A 108 -3.07 22.19 3.11
N TYR A 109 -2.93 23.43 3.57
CA TYR A 109 -2.16 23.72 4.81
C TYR A 109 -2.81 24.86 5.61
N GLY A 110 -2.32 25.05 6.83
CA GLY A 110 -2.87 26.02 7.76
C GLY A 110 -4.21 25.58 8.34
N ILE A 111 -4.37 24.27 8.53
CA ILE A 111 -5.57 23.65 9.08
C ILE A 111 -5.22 22.89 10.38
N ASP A 112 -6.15 22.79 11.30
CA ASP A 112 -5.98 22.00 12.53
C ASP A 112 -6.05 20.50 12.22
N THR A 113 -4.90 19.89 11.91
CA THR A 113 -4.79 18.46 11.63
C THR A 113 -5.08 17.60 12.85
N ARG A 114 -4.86 18.11 14.07
CA ARG A 114 -5.24 17.41 15.31
C ARG A 114 -6.77 17.31 15.45
N PHE A 115 -7.50 18.38 15.14
CA PHE A 115 -8.96 18.35 15.10
C PHE A 115 -9.45 17.31 14.09
N LEU A 116 -8.93 17.34 12.84
CA LEU A 116 -9.28 16.38 11.80
C LEU A 116 -8.99 14.94 12.22
N THR A 117 -7.80 14.68 12.76
CA THR A 117 -7.40 13.34 13.23
C THR A 117 -8.33 12.81 14.31
N LYS A 118 -8.67 13.64 15.29
CA LYS A 118 -9.62 13.24 16.36
C LYS A 118 -11.01 12.97 15.79
N MET A 119 -11.48 13.81 14.89
CA MET A 119 -12.77 13.64 14.24
C MET A 119 -12.82 12.32 13.45
N LEU A 120 -11.80 12.01 12.65
CA LEU A 120 -11.71 10.76 11.88
C LEU A 120 -11.61 9.53 12.81
N ARG A 121 -10.86 9.63 13.91
CA ARG A 121 -10.79 8.56 14.92
C ARG A 121 -12.17 8.28 15.53
N ASP A 122 -12.92 9.35 15.84
CA ASP A 122 -14.18 9.25 16.58
C ASP A 122 -15.35 8.88 15.66
N ASN A 123 -15.35 9.32 14.40
CA ASN A 123 -16.44 9.09 13.43
C ASN A 123 -16.11 8.00 12.38
N GLY A 124 -14.85 7.65 12.20
CA GLY A 124 -14.37 6.80 11.09
C GLY A 124 -13.80 7.63 9.95
N ALA A 125 -13.29 6.95 8.92
CA ALA A 125 -12.90 7.57 7.67
C ALA A 125 -14.13 8.23 7.01
N LEU A 126 -13.99 9.49 6.58
CA LEU A 126 -15.10 10.31 6.06
C LEU A 126 -14.90 10.62 4.59
N HIS A 127 -15.98 10.57 3.83
CA HIS A 127 -15.99 11.08 2.45
C HIS A 127 -15.92 12.61 2.45
N ALA A 128 -15.08 13.17 1.57
CA ALA A 128 -14.82 14.60 1.50
C ALA A 128 -14.71 15.09 0.06
N VAL A 129 -15.01 16.36 -0.15
CA VAL A 129 -14.63 17.11 -1.33
C VAL A 129 -13.78 18.31 -0.92
N ILE A 130 -12.70 18.54 -1.68
CA ILE A 130 -11.81 19.68 -1.49
C ILE A 130 -11.67 20.41 -2.81
N SER A 131 -11.81 21.75 -2.77
CA SER A 131 -11.69 22.59 -3.95
C SER A 131 -10.88 23.84 -3.66
N THR A 132 -10.07 24.25 -4.64
CA THR A 132 -9.39 25.55 -4.67
C THR A 132 -10.14 26.56 -5.56
N GLU A 133 -11.24 26.14 -6.20
CA GLU A 133 -11.99 26.91 -7.22
C GLU A 133 -13.40 27.23 -6.74
N ILE A 134 -14.03 26.32 -6.00
CA ILE A 134 -15.41 26.43 -5.53
C ILE A 134 -15.41 26.78 -4.05
N SER A 135 -16.00 27.92 -3.69
CA SER A 135 -16.07 28.40 -2.30
C SER A 135 -17.46 28.26 -1.67
N ASP A 136 -18.49 27.98 -2.48
CA ASP A 136 -19.85 27.81 -1.98
C ASP A 136 -20.05 26.45 -1.34
N GLU A 137 -20.47 26.46 -0.07
CA GLU A 137 -20.68 25.25 0.73
C GLU A 137 -21.76 24.34 0.15
N LYS A 138 -22.83 24.91 -0.41
CA LYS A 138 -23.96 24.15 -0.97
C LYS A 138 -23.52 23.42 -2.26
N GLU A 139 -22.69 24.09 -3.06
CA GLU A 139 -22.15 23.51 -4.28
C GLU A 139 -21.20 22.36 -3.95
N LEU A 140 -20.30 22.53 -2.97
CA LEU A 140 -19.42 21.46 -2.51
C LEU A 140 -20.20 20.28 -1.93
N LYS A 141 -21.24 20.53 -1.14
CA LYS A 141 -22.15 19.50 -0.64
C LYS A 141 -22.77 18.70 -1.78
N LYS A 142 -23.32 19.38 -2.79
CA LYS A 142 -23.92 18.73 -3.97
C LYS A 142 -22.90 17.90 -4.76
N LEU A 143 -21.67 18.39 -4.89
CA LEU A 143 -20.57 17.64 -5.53
C LEU A 143 -20.24 16.38 -4.74
N LEU A 144 -20.14 16.47 -3.42
CA LEU A 144 -19.87 15.32 -2.57
C LEU A 144 -20.99 14.27 -2.67
N GLU A 145 -22.25 14.68 -2.63
CA GLU A 145 -23.41 13.78 -2.75
C GLU A 145 -23.45 13.03 -4.09
N ASN A 146 -22.88 13.62 -5.15
CA ASN A 146 -22.82 13.02 -6.49
C ASN A 146 -21.48 12.32 -6.79
N SER A 147 -20.50 12.38 -5.89
CA SER A 147 -19.21 11.73 -6.09
C SER A 147 -19.25 10.29 -5.62
N PRO A 148 -18.64 9.37 -6.37
CA PRO A 148 -18.62 7.95 -5.99
C PRO A 148 -17.76 7.72 -4.74
N ARG A 149 -18.16 6.77 -3.92
CA ARG A 149 -17.36 6.31 -2.77
C ARG A 149 -16.20 5.43 -3.21
N ILE A 150 -15.19 5.30 -2.35
CA ILE A 150 -14.00 4.48 -2.64
C ILE A 150 -14.35 3.02 -2.94
N SER A 151 -15.42 2.49 -2.32
CA SER A 151 -15.91 1.12 -2.54
C SER A 151 -16.62 0.91 -3.88
N GLU A 152 -16.98 1.99 -4.60
CA GLU A 152 -17.71 1.94 -5.87
C GLU A 152 -16.78 2.03 -7.08
N ILE A 153 -15.48 2.26 -6.85
CA ILE A 153 -14.47 2.44 -7.91
C ILE A 153 -13.44 1.31 -7.83
N ASN A 154 -13.16 0.67 -8.96
CA ASN A 154 -11.99 -0.19 -9.07
C ASN A 154 -10.72 0.67 -9.23
N TYR A 155 -10.08 1.00 -8.10
CA TYR A 155 -8.84 1.77 -8.12
C TYR A 155 -7.64 0.92 -8.54
N VAL A 156 -7.69 -0.40 -8.36
CA VAL A 156 -6.63 -1.30 -8.83
C VAL A 156 -6.44 -1.17 -10.34
N ALA A 157 -7.52 -1.19 -11.12
CA ALA A 157 -7.46 -0.98 -12.56
C ALA A 157 -6.89 0.39 -12.99
N LYS A 158 -6.87 1.39 -12.08
CA LYS A 158 -6.33 2.73 -12.38
C LYS A 158 -4.85 2.88 -12.04
N VAL A 159 -4.30 1.98 -11.23
CA VAL A 159 -2.92 2.06 -10.72
C VAL A 159 -2.03 0.92 -11.17
N SER A 160 -2.59 -0.21 -11.54
CA SER A 160 -1.86 -1.37 -12.07
C SER A 160 -1.16 -1.02 -13.37
N THR A 161 -0.05 -1.70 -13.63
CA THR A 161 0.64 -1.60 -14.91
C THR A 161 -0.23 -2.11 -16.07
N GLU A 162 -0.08 -1.51 -17.24
CA GLU A 162 -0.71 -2.00 -18.49
C GLU A 162 0.20 -2.96 -19.26
N GLN A 163 1.49 -3.00 -18.93
CA GLN A 163 2.48 -3.78 -19.65
C GLN A 163 3.31 -4.64 -18.69
N ILE A 164 3.68 -5.82 -19.16
CA ILE A 164 4.60 -6.69 -18.43
C ILE A 164 6.01 -6.10 -18.48
N TYR A 165 6.66 -5.98 -17.30
CA TYR A 165 8.03 -5.47 -17.21
C TYR A 165 8.82 -6.23 -16.14
N ALA A 166 10.15 -6.10 -16.17
CA ALA A 166 11.04 -6.61 -15.13
C ALA A 166 11.56 -5.47 -14.27
N HIS A 167 11.81 -5.77 -12.97
CA HIS A 167 12.49 -4.86 -12.07
C HIS A 167 13.84 -5.46 -11.67
N GLU A 168 14.91 -4.65 -11.70
CA GLU A 168 16.30 -5.12 -11.55
C GLU A 168 17.09 -4.34 -10.49
N LYS A 169 16.41 -3.55 -9.63
CA LYS A 169 17.03 -2.78 -8.55
C LYS A 169 16.72 -3.44 -7.21
N GLY A 170 17.76 -3.61 -6.39
CA GLY A 170 17.66 -4.06 -5.00
C GLY A 170 17.50 -2.89 -4.01
N GLY A 171 17.92 -3.10 -2.77
CA GLY A 171 17.82 -2.11 -1.70
C GLY A 171 18.71 -0.88 -1.93
N TRP A 172 18.40 0.20 -1.21
CA TRP A 172 19.22 1.41 -1.21
C TRP A 172 20.57 1.17 -0.54
N ASP A 173 21.66 1.47 -1.25
CA ASP A 173 23.02 1.44 -0.71
C ASP A 173 23.47 2.86 -0.31
N HIS A 174 23.67 3.05 0.98
CA HIS A 174 24.09 4.34 1.55
C HIS A 174 25.50 4.76 1.12
N ALA A 175 26.39 3.81 0.80
CA ALA A 175 27.75 4.11 0.39
C ALA A 175 27.81 4.66 -1.04
N SER A 176 27.12 4.03 -1.97
CA SER A 176 27.03 4.47 -3.36
C SER A 176 25.95 5.52 -3.60
N LYS A 177 25.06 5.77 -2.61
CA LYS A 177 23.88 6.64 -2.71
C LYS A 177 23.00 6.30 -3.93
N SER A 178 22.77 5.01 -4.13
CA SER A 178 21.98 4.49 -5.24
C SER A 178 21.34 3.16 -4.87
N TYR A 179 20.36 2.74 -5.65
CA TYR A 179 19.81 1.40 -5.52
C TYR A 179 20.79 0.35 -6.06
N ALA A 180 21.05 -0.70 -5.27
CA ALA A 180 21.94 -1.79 -5.66
C ALA A 180 21.35 -2.53 -6.89
N PRO A 181 22.20 -3.02 -7.83
CA PRO A 181 21.70 -3.86 -8.90
C PRO A 181 21.27 -5.23 -8.37
N LEU A 182 20.29 -5.85 -9.04
CA LEU A 182 19.87 -7.21 -8.74
C LEU A 182 21.06 -8.18 -8.78
N LYS A 183 21.23 -8.97 -7.71
CA LYS A 183 22.14 -10.11 -7.67
C LYS A 183 21.30 -11.39 -7.70
N SER A 184 20.97 -11.86 -8.90
CA SER A 184 20.09 -13.00 -9.09
C SER A 184 20.60 -14.26 -8.41
N ASN A 185 19.70 -14.98 -7.73
CA ASN A 185 19.93 -16.33 -7.20
C ASN A 185 19.35 -17.43 -8.12
N GLY A 186 18.94 -17.08 -9.34
CA GLY A 186 18.34 -17.97 -10.33
C GLY A 186 16.89 -18.37 -10.04
N LYS A 187 16.21 -17.67 -9.11
CA LYS A 187 14.78 -17.85 -8.85
C LYS A 187 14.00 -16.68 -9.44
N LYS A 188 12.96 -17.01 -10.21
CA LYS A 188 12.09 -16.05 -10.85
C LYS A 188 10.69 -16.13 -10.26
N ILE A 189 10.06 -14.98 -10.05
CA ILE A 189 8.68 -14.87 -9.58
C ILE A 189 7.83 -13.99 -10.50
N ALA A 190 6.54 -14.28 -10.56
CA ALA A 190 5.54 -13.36 -11.09
C ALA A 190 5.03 -12.47 -9.97
N VAL A 191 5.02 -11.15 -10.19
CA VAL A 191 4.41 -10.15 -9.30
C VAL A 191 3.11 -9.69 -9.96
N ILE A 192 1.97 -9.89 -9.31
CA ILE A 192 0.69 -9.34 -9.78
C ILE A 192 0.56 -7.94 -9.19
N ASP A 193 0.48 -6.93 -10.09
CA ASP A 193 0.47 -5.52 -9.72
C ASP A 193 -0.95 -5.02 -9.45
N TYR A 194 -1.32 -4.93 -8.19
CA TYR A 194 -2.54 -4.26 -7.73
C TYR A 194 -2.33 -2.80 -7.34
N GLY A 195 -1.13 -2.27 -7.57
CA GLY A 195 -0.64 -0.96 -7.13
C GLY A 195 0.63 -1.11 -6.31
N VAL A 196 1.61 -1.83 -6.87
CA VAL A 196 2.85 -2.21 -6.19
C VAL A 196 3.71 -1.01 -5.86
N LYS A 197 4.17 -0.93 -4.62
CA LYS A 197 5.21 0.00 -4.20
C LYS A 197 6.57 -0.43 -4.74
N ARG A 198 7.36 0.54 -5.23
CA ARG A 198 8.70 0.29 -5.76
C ARG A 198 9.60 -0.42 -4.75
N ASN A 199 9.49 -0.06 -3.46
CA ASN A 199 10.34 -0.67 -2.45
C ASN A 199 10.01 -2.15 -2.18
N ILE A 200 8.79 -2.61 -2.44
CA ILE A 200 8.48 -4.04 -2.45
C ILE A 200 9.31 -4.76 -3.52
N LEU A 201 9.35 -4.21 -4.73
CA LEU A 201 10.13 -4.78 -5.83
C LEU A 201 11.64 -4.77 -5.50
N ASN A 202 12.12 -3.68 -4.89
CA ASN A 202 13.51 -3.58 -4.43
C ASN A 202 13.85 -4.68 -3.41
N GLU A 203 12.99 -4.93 -2.41
CA GLU A 203 13.23 -5.94 -1.38
C GLU A 203 13.14 -7.37 -1.93
N LEU A 204 12.26 -7.64 -2.90
CA LEU A 204 12.24 -8.91 -3.62
C LEU A 204 13.55 -9.14 -4.39
N CYS A 205 14.06 -8.10 -5.06
CA CYS A 205 15.35 -8.16 -5.75
C CYS A 205 16.54 -8.23 -4.78
N GLU A 206 16.45 -7.60 -3.60
CA GLU A 206 17.51 -7.63 -2.57
C GLU A 206 17.76 -9.03 -2.05
N VAL A 207 16.72 -9.87 -1.97
CA VAL A 207 16.87 -11.30 -1.64
C VAL A 207 17.24 -12.18 -2.85
N GLY A 208 17.52 -11.57 -4.00
CA GLY A 208 18.02 -12.21 -5.22
C GLY A 208 16.94 -12.76 -6.15
N LEU A 209 15.67 -12.42 -5.95
CA LEU A 209 14.58 -12.88 -6.82
C LEU A 209 14.52 -12.04 -8.10
N GLU A 210 14.47 -12.71 -9.25
CA GLU A 210 14.13 -12.08 -10.52
C GLU A 210 12.63 -11.85 -10.56
N THR A 211 12.21 -10.58 -10.74
CA THR A 211 10.80 -10.21 -10.73
C THR A 211 10.30 -9.92 -12.14
N GLN A 212 9.16 -10.48 -12.49
CA GLN A 212 8.39 -10.10 -13.67
C GLN A 212 7.02 -9.62 -13.21
N ILE A 213 6.70 -8.37 -13.50
CA ILE A 213 5.50 -7.68 -13.04
C ILE A 213 4.42 -7.80 -14.11
N TYR A 214 3.23 -8.25 -13.71
CA TYR A 214 2.07 -8.49 -14.56
C TYR A 214 0.91 -7.57 -14.15
N PRO A 215 0.04 -7.19 -15.11
CA PRO A 215 -1.21 -6.49 -14.82
C PRO A 215 -2.10 -7.27 -13.84
N HIS A 216 -2.97 -6.53 -13.11
CA HIS A 216 -3.86 -7.10 -12.09
C HIS A 216 -4.82 -8.18 -12.62
N ASP A 217 -5.18 -8.11 -13.89
CA ASP A 217 -6.16 -8.97 -14.56
C ASP A 217 -5.54 -10.16 -15.30
N ILE A 218 -4.25 -10.47 -15.03
CA ILE A 218 -3.57 -11.63 -15.60
C ILE A 218 -4.34 -12.92 -15.31
N GLU A 219 -4.51 -13.77 -16.33
CA GLU A 219 -5.14 -15.07 -16.15
C GLU A 219 -4.23 -16.04 -15.41
N ALA A 220 -4.76 -16.64 -14.33
CA ALA A 220 -3.99 -17.56 -13.48
C ALA A 220 -3.45 -18.76 -14.26
N ASP A 221 -4.17 -19.22 -15.27
CA ASP A 221 -3.79 -20.39 -16.09
C ASP A 221 -2.46 -20.15 -16.82
N GLU A 222 -2.15 -18.89 -17.22
CA GLU A 222 -0.84 -18.52 -17.77
C GLU A 222 0.29 -18.72 -16.73
N LEU A 223 0.08 -18.19 -15.51
CA LEU A 223 1.08 -18.29 -14.44
C LEU A 223 1.25 -19.73 -13.96
N ILE A 224 0.17 -20.51 -13.90
CA ILE A 224 0.21 -21.94 -13.58
C ILE A 224 1.01 -22.71 -14.62
N ALA A 225 0.81 -22.42 -15.91
CA ALA A 225 1.58 -23.03 -16.98
C ALA A 225 3.08 -22.71 -16.87
N LYS A 226 3.44 -21.46 -16.57
CA LYS A 226 4.83 -21.04 -16.33
C LYS A 226 5.43 -21.74 -15.10
N PHE A 227 4.68 -21.86 -14.01
CA PHE A 227 5.11 -22.56 -12.80
C PHE A 227 5.38 -24.04 -13.07
N ASN A 228 4.45 -24.73 -13.75
CA ASN A 228 4.59 -26.14 -14.09
C ASN A 228 5.78 -26.43 -15.03
N LYS A 229 6.16 -25.49 -15.89
CA LYS A 229 7.36 -25.57 -16.74
C LYS A 229 8.65 -25.18 -15.99
N GLY A 230 8.55 -24.69 -14.76
CA GLY A 230 9.70 -24.22 -13.97
C GLY A 230 10.24 -22.85 -14.43
N GLU A 231 9.48 -22.11 -15.23
CA GLU A 231 9.82 -20.75 -15.69
C GLU A 231 9.69 -19.72 -14.55
N ILE A 232 8.78 -19.95 -13.60
CA ILE A 232 8.66 -19.20 -12.34
C ILE A 232 8.65 -20.13 -11.13
N ASN A 233 9.05 -19.62 -9.97
CA ASN A 233 9.10 -20.36 -8.70
C ASN A 233 7.96 -20.06 -7.76
N GLY A 234 7.23 -18.98 -7.99
CA GLY A 234 6.09 -18.55 -7.18
C GLY A 234 5.46 -17.28 -7.69
N VAL A 235 4.41 -16.85 -7.00
CA VAL A 235 3.63 -15.63 -7.29
C VAL A 235 3.65 -14.72 -6.07
N PHE A 236 3.84 -13.44 -6.31
CA PHE A 236 3.71 -12.39 -5.31
C PHE A 236 2.48 -11.55 -5.59
N LEU A 237 1.65 -11.32 -4.57
CA LEU A 237 0.46 -10.47 -4.63
C LEU A 237 0.75 -9.15 -3.94
N SER A 238 0.73 -8.06 -4.68
CA SER A 238 1.15 -6.76 -4.17
C SER A 238 0.13 -6.10 -3.25
N ASN A 239 0.53 -5.02 -2.61
CA ASN A 239 -0.35 -4.03 -2.01
C ASN A 239 -1.19 -3.32 -3.08
N GLY A 240 -2.18 -2.53 -2.66
CA GLY A 240 -3.02 -1.75 -3.57
C GLY A 240 -4.18 -1.06 -2.88
N PRO A 241 -4.90 -0.19 -3.61
CA PRO A 241 -6.01 0.62 -3.10
C PRO A 241 -7.36 -0.09 -3.18
N GLY A 242 -8.33 0.46 -2.46
CA GLY A 242 -9.75 0.18 -2.66
C GLY A 242 -10.34 -0.91 -1.77
N GLU A 243 -11.52 -1.37 -2.17
CA GLU A 243 -12.31 -2.41 -1.47
C GLU A 243 -11.92 -3.81 -1.96
N PRO A 244 -11.34 -4.69 -1.12
CA PRO A 244 -10.90 -6.02 -1.57
C PRO A 244 -12.02 -6.87 -2.17
N LYS A 245 -13.23 -6.79 -1.61
CA LYS A 245 -14.39 -7.59 -2.09
C LYS A 245 -14.93 -7.16 -3.45
N ALA A 246 -14.56 -5.96 -3.92
CA ALA A 246 -14.92 -5.51 -5.26
C ALA A 246 -14.11 -6.21 -6.36
N LEU A 247 -12.97 -6.81 -6.03
CA LEU A 247 -12.02 -7.45 -6.94
C LEU A 247 -12.35 -8.94 -7.17
N LYS A 248 -13.57 -9.21 -7.64
CA LYS A 248 -14.10 -10.58 -7.78
C LYS A 248 -13.33 -11.44 -8.77
N ASN A 249 -12.88 -10.86 -9.89
CA ASN A 249 -12.09 -11.57 -10.88
C ASN A 249 -10.73 -11.95 -10.31
N GLU A 250 -10.02 -11.01 -9.69
CA GLU A 250 -8.71 -11.21 -9.07
C GLU A 250 -8.77 -12.28 -7.98
N ILE A 251 -9.82 -12.27 -7.15
CA ILE A 251 -10.07 -13.31 -6.13
C ILE A 251 -10.24 -14.69 -6.78
N ALA A 252 -10.98 -14.77 -7.90
CA ALA A 252 -11.18 -16.04 -8.62
C ALA A 252 -9.86 -16.55 -9.24
N GLN A 253 -9.02 -15.66 -9.79
CA GLN A 253 -7.71 -16.04 -10.32
C GLN A 253 -6.76 -16.50 -9.19
N ILE A 254 -6.74 -15.81 -8.06
CA ILE A 254 -5.95 -16.23 -6.88
C ILE A 254 -6.37 -17.61 -6.39
N LYS A 255 -7.67 -17.91 -6.38
CA LYS A 255 -8.18 -19.23 -5.99
C LYS A 255 -7.62 -20.35 -6.88
N LYS A 256 -7.55 -20.16 -8.20
CA LYS A 256 -6.92 -21.11 -9.13
C LYS A 256 -5.43 -21.32 -8.80
N LEU A 257 -4.68 -20.26 -8.50
CA LEU A 257 -3.27 -20.36 -8.11
C LEU A 257 -3.08 -21.16 -6.82
N ILE A 258 -3.97 -20.97 -5.83
CA ILE A 258 -3.98 -21.73 -4.57
C ILE A 258 -4.25 -23.22 -4.84
N GLU A 259 -5.28 -23.54 -5.63
CA GLU A 259 -5.65 -24.90 -6.00
C GLU A 259 -4.52 -25.63 -6.77
N ALA A 260 -3.79 -24.89 -7.61
CA ALA A 260 -2.60 -25.37 -8.31
C ALA A 260 -1.34 -25.49 -7.41
N ARG A 261 -1.44 -25.17 -6.11
CA ARG A 261 -0.35 -25.21 -5.12
C ARG A 261 0.87 -24.36 -5.52
N VAL A 262 0.66 -23.27 -6.24
CA VAL A 262 1.71 -22.30 -6.52
C VAL A 262 2.16 -21.66 -5.20
N PRO A 263 3.48 -21.54 -4.92
CA PRO A 263 3.95 -20.76 -3.77
C PRO A 263 3.55 -19.30 -3.87
N ILE A 264 2.85 -18.78 -2.84
CA ILE A 264 2.31 -17.41 -2.88
C ILE A 264 2.72 -16.65 -1.61
N PHE A 265 3.16 -15.40 -1.81
CA PHE A 265 3.30 -14.42 -0.75
C PHE A 265 2.47 -13.17 -1.08
N GLY A 266 1.68 -12.68 -0.12
CA GLY A 266 0.83 -11.49 -0.28
C GLY A 266 1.09 -10.42 0.77
N ILE A 267 1.13 -9.14 0.36
CA ILE A 267 1.27 -7.99 1.25
C ILE A 267 0.02 -7.11 1.15
N CYS A 268 -0.50 -6.66 2.30
CA CYS A 268 -1.58 -5.69 2.45
C CYS A 268 -2.83 -6.10 1.64
N LEU A 269 -3.12 -5.51 0.48
CA LEU A 269 -4.24 -5.94 -0.38
C LEU A 269 -4.07 -7.41 -0.79
N GLY A 270 -2.86 -7.87 -1.12
CA GLY A 270 -2.60 -9.27 -1.44
C GLY A 270 -2.95 -10.23 -0.30
N HIS A 271 -2.71 -9.84 0.96
CA HIS A 271 -3.14 -10.57 2.15
C HIS A 271 -4.68 -10.65 2.26
N GLN A 272 -5.36 -9.54 2.00
CA GLN A 272 -6.80 -9.44 2.04
C GLN A 272 -7.48 -10.26 0.93
N LEU A 273 -6.92 -10.22 -0.29
CA LEU A 273 -7.42 -11.02 -1.42
C LEU A 273 -7.24 -12.53 -1.20
N LEU A 274 -6.13 -12.95 -0.57
CA LEU A 274 -5.93 -14.34 -0.15
C LEU A 274 -7.01 -14.79 0.84
N SER A 275 -7.32 -13.98 1.86
CA SER A 275 -8.40 -14.28 2.80
C SER A 275 -9.74 -14.49 2.08
N ASN A 276 -10.09 -13.58 1.17
CA ASN A 276 -11.31 -13.67 0.38
C ASN A 276 -11.31 -14.92 -0.54
N ALA A 277 -10.16 -15.27 -1.14
CA ALA A 277 -10.03 -16.46 -1.99
C ALA A 277 -10.18 -17.77 -1.21
N PHE A 278 -9.80 -17.79 0.07
CA PHE A 278 -10.07 -18.90 0.98
C PHE A 278 -11.51 -18.89 1.55
N GLY A 279 -12.34 -17.91 1.20
CA GLY A 279 -13.73 -17.81 1.62
C GLY A 279 -13.97 -17.04 2.93
N PHE A 280 -12.97 -16.32 3.43
CA PHE A 280 -13.07 -15.49 4.63
C PHE A 280 -13.09 -14.01 4.26
N GLU A 281 -14.30 -13.44 4.25
CA GLU A 281 -14.50 -12.05 3.81
C GLU A 281 -13.83 -11.03 4.74
N THR A 282 -13.10 -10.10 4.13
CA THR A 282 -12.53 -8.95 4.81
C THR A 282 -13.60 -8.00 5.35
N TYR A 283 -13.26 -7.25 6.38
CA TYR A 283 -14.12 -6.23 6.99
C TYR A 283 -13.42 -4.87 7.06
N LYS A 284 -14.20 -3.78 6.98
CA LYS A 284 -13.67 -2.42 7.07
C LYS A 284 -13.39 -2.03 8.53
N LEU A 285 -12.20 -1.53 8.79
CA LEU A 285 -11.84 -0.89 10.06
C LEU A 285 -12.51 0.49 10.16
N LYS A 286 -12.75 0.98 11.37
CA LYS A 286 -13.43 2.25 11.59
C LYS A 286 -12.73 3.43 10.90
N PHE A 287 -11.42 3.56 11.05
CA PHE A 287 -10.61 4.65 10.49
C PHE A 287 -9.32 4.17 9.82
N GLY A 288 -9.18 2.86 9.66
CA GLY A 288 -7.98 2.25 9.08
C GLY A 288 -6.76 2.29 10.01
N GLN A 289 -5.65 1.81 9.48
CA GLN A 289 -4.35 1.89 10.13
C GLN A 289 -3.36 2.50 9.12
N HIS A 290 -2.85 3.70 9.44
CA HIS A 290 -1.94 4.43 8.56
C HIS A 290 -0.85 5.10 9.40
N GLY A 291 0.38 4.67 9.21
CA GLY A 291 1.54 5.19 9.93
C GLY A 291 2.71 4.22 9.90
N ALA A 292 3.86 4.69 10.36
CA ALA A 292 5.10 3.92 10.41
C ALA A 292 5.55 3.64 11.86
N ASN A 293 4.60 3.48 12.78
CA ASN A 293 4.84 3.40 14.22
C ASN A 293 3.91 2.40 14.93
N HIS A 294 3.38 1.41 14.20
CA HIS A 294 2.49 0.40 14.77
C HIS A 294 3.28 -0.81 15.29
N PRO A 295 3.15 -1.14 16.58
CA PRO A 295 3.81 -2.32 17.15
C PRO A 295 3.04 -3.59 16.77
N VAL A 296 3.72 -4.54 16.17
CA VAL A 296 3.21 -5.84 15.77
C VAL A 296 3.95 -6.95 16.50
N LEU A 297 3.22 -7.84 17.15
CA LEU A 297 3.78 -9.00 17.82
C LEU A 297 3.92 -10.17 16.83
N ASN A 298 5.14 -10.61 16.61
CA ASN A 298 5.41 -11.89 15.96
C ASN A 298 5.12 -13.01 16.95
N LEU A 299 4.11 -13.84 16.68
CA LEU A 299 3.65 -14.88 17.60
C LEU A 299 4.60 -16.08 17.68
N GLN A 300 5.48 -16.28 16.70
CA GLN A 300 6.46 -17.36 16.66
C GLN A 300 7.69 -16.99 17.49
N THR A 301 8.27 -15.82 17.24
CA THR A 301 9.50 -15.37 17.91
C THR A 301 9.25 -14.65 19.24
N LYS A 302 8.01 -14.17 19.46
CA LYS A 302 7.61 -13.31 20.59
C LYS A 302 8.26 -11.92 20.55
N ALA A 303 8.92 -11.57 19.47
CA ALA A 303 9.45 -10.22 19.26
C ALA A 303 8.32 -9.24 18.90
N VAL A 304 8.49 -7.99 19.31
CA VAL A 304 7.66 -6.86 18.86
C VAL A 304 8.43 -6.14 17.76
N GLU A 305 7.81 -5.98 16.62
CA GLU A 305 8.33 -5.28 15.46
C GLU A 305 7.56 -3.98 15.28
N ILE A 306 8.25 -2.86 15.02
CA ILE A 306 7.57 -1.62 14.65
C ILE A 306 7.39 -1.62 13.15
N THR A 307 6.14 -1.44 12.70
CA THR A 307 5.76 -1.64 11.30
C THR A 307 5.15 -0.42 10.65
N ALA A 308 5.23 -0.37 9.32
CA ALA A 308 4.47 0.56 8.49
C ALA A 308 3.11 -0.05 8.12
N GLN A 309 2.06 0.77 8.19
CA GLN A 309 0.67 0.39 7.95
C GLN A 309 0.03 1.37 6.96
N ASN A 310 -0.74 0.84 6.03
CA ASN A 310 -1.60 1.62 5.12
C ASN A 310 -2.77 0.78 4.63
N HIS A 311 -3.79 0.59 5.46
CA HIS A 311 -4.97 -0.18 5.06
C HIS A 311 -6.23 0.21 5.84
N ASN A 312 -7.39 0.09 5.17
CA ASN A 312 -8.72 0.31 5.76
C ASN A 312 -9.49 -0.99 6.05
N TYR A 313 -8.98 -2.13 5.58
CA TYR A 313 -9.63 -3.43 5.72
C TYR A 313 -8.70 -4.40 6.43
N ASN A 314 -9.29 -5.41 7.09
CA ASN A 314 -8.54 -6.49 7.73
C ASN A 314 -9.25 -7.83 7.52
N VAL A 315 -8.52 -8.92 7.80
CA VAL A 315 -9.03 -10.29 7.70
C VAL A 315 -9.70 -10.71 9.00
N PRO A 316 -10.76 -11.53 8.95
CA PRO A 316 -11.51 -11.93 10.13
C PRO A 316 -10.78 -13.01 10.93
N GLU A 317 -11.06 -13.09 12.24
CA GLU A 317 -10.51 -14.11 13.15
C GLU A 317 -10.78 -15.55 12.70
N GLN A 318 -11.88 -15.76 11.98
CA GLN A 318 -12.27 -17.07 11.43
C GLN A 318 -11.24 -17.66 10.47
N ILE A 319 -10.31 -16.86 9.93
CA ILE A 319 -9.21 -17.33 9.09
C ILE A 319 -8.35 -18.39 9.81
N ALA A 320 -8.34 -18.40 11.15
CA ALA A 320 -7.65 -19.39 11.99
C ALA A 320 -8.11 -20.85 11.72
N GLN A 321 -9.26 -21.05 11.10
CA GLN A 321 -9.72 -22.37 10.68
C GLN A 321 -8.80 -23.00 9.64
N VAL A 322 -8.26 -22.20 8.71
CA VAL A 322 -7.45 -22.64 7.58
C VAL A 322 -5.99 -22.17 7.64
N ALA A 323 -5.66 -21.26 8.55
CA ALA A 323 -4.32 -20.66 8.65
C ALA A 323 -3.85 -20.59 10.12
N GLU A 324 -2.54 -20.53 10.30
CA GLU A 324 -1.90 -20.12 11.54
C GLU A 324 -1.76 -18.60 11.54
N ILE A 325 -2.19 -17.94 12.61
CA ILE A 325 -1.96 -16.50 12.79
C ILE A 325 -0.50 -16.33 13.23
N THR A 326 0.27 -15.58 12.48
CA THR A 326 1.70 -15.38 12.72
C THR A 326 2.03 -14.05 13.38
N HIS A 327 1.22 -13.01 13.10
CA HIS A 327 1.44 -11.65 13.59
C HIS A 327 0.15 -11.00 14.07
N ARG A 328 0.23 -10.15 15.10
CA ARG A 328 -0.89 -9.36 15.63
C ARG A 328 -0.47 -7.93 15.95
N ASN A 329 -1.34 -6.97 15.60
CA ASN A 329 -1.20 -5.59 16.01
C ASN A 329 -1.42 -5.46 17.52
N LEU A 330 -0.56 -4.73 18.20
CA LEU A 330 -0.66 -4.55 19.66
C LEU A 330 -1.56 -3.36 20.06
N PHE A 331 -1.98 -2.51 19.12
CA PHE A 331 -2.92 -1.43 19.42
C PHE A 331 -4.36 -1.93 19.55
N ASP A 332 -4.79 -2.85 18.67
CA ASP A 332 -6.18 -3.28 18.60
C ASP A 332 -6.37 -4.80 18.51
N GLY A 333 -5.28 -5.57 18.46
CA GLY A 333 -5.29 -7.03 18.38
C GLY A 333 -5.61 -7.61 17.02
N THR A 334 -5.76 -6.79 15.97
CA THR A 334 -6.06 -7.24 14.61
C THR A 334 -4.97 -8.16 14.05
N ILE A 335 -5.36 -9.02 13.10
CA ILE A 335 -4.44 -9.96 12.46
C ILE A 335 -3.53 -9.19 11.49
N GLU A 336 -2.22 -9.40 11.64
CA GLU A 336 -1.18 -8.78 10.83
C GLU A 336 -0.40 -9.77 9.96
N GLY A 337 -0.65 -11.06 10.13
CA GLY A 337 -0.03 -12.08 9.28
C GLY A 337 -0.61 -13.45 9.52
N VAL A 338 -0.64 -14.24 8.43
CA VAL A 338 -1.11 -15.63 8.45
C VAL A 338 -0.26 -16.52 7.56
N LYS A 339 -0.21 -17.81 7.93
CA LYS A 339 0.38 -18.89 7.12
C LYS A 339 -0.64 -20.00 6.95
N TYR A 340 -1.01 -20.31 5.72
CA TYR A 340 -2.03 -21.30 5.40
C TYR A 340 -1.51 -22.72 5.60
N LYS A 341 -2.31 -23.57 6.31
CA LYS A 341 -1.85 -24.87 6.87
C LYS A 341 -1.47 -25.89 5.79
N ASP A 342 -2.25 -26.00 4.74
CA ASP A 342 -2.10 -27.06 3.73
C ASP A 342 -1.57 -26.56 2.39
N TYR A 343 -1.18 -25.29 2.32
CA TYR A 343 -0.76 -24.63 1.09
C TYR A 343 0.59 -23.91 1.28
N PRO A 344 1.41 -23.82 0.23
CA PRO A 344 2.64 -23.02 0.27
C PRO A 344 2.32 -21.52 0.15
N VAL A 345 1.47 -21.01 1.04
CA VAL A 345 0.93 -19.65 1.00
C VAL A 345 1.06 -19.01 2.37
N PHE A 346 1.56 -17.78 2.40
CA PHE A 346 1.52 -16.92 3.58
C PHE A 346 1.38 -15.45 3.19
N SER A 347 0.99 -14.62 4.13
CA SER A 347 0.78 -13.21 3.85
C SER A 347 0.84 -12.36 5.11
N VAL A 348 1.13 -11.05 4.93
CA VAL A 348 1.14 -10.06 6.01
C VAL A 348 0.31 -8.84 5.63
N GLN A 349 -0.33 -8.23 6.63
CA GLN A 349 -1.14 -7.03 6.46
C GLN A 349 -0.28 -5.77 6.45
N HIS A 350 0.74 -5.70 7.32
CA HIS A 350 1.69 -4.60 7.38
C HIS A 350 2.65 -4.60 6.17
N HIS A 351 3.40 -3.51 6.04
CA HIS A 351 4.36 -3.30 4.96
C HIS A 351 5.80 -3.61 5.42
N PRO A 352 6.32 -4.85 5.19
CA PRO A 352 7.66 -5.23 5.64
C PRO A 352 8.78 -4.52 4.87
N GLU A 353 8.47 -3.97 3.70
CA GLU A 353 9.36 -3.14 2.89
C GLU A 353 9.58 -1.74 3.49
N ALA A 354 8.74 -1.32 4.44
CA ALA A 354 8.69 0.04 4.97
C ALA A 354 8.46 1.12 3.88
N SER A 355 9.32 2.09 3.74
CA SER A 355 9.32 3.17 2.76
C SER A 355 8.00 3.99 2.73
N ALA A 356 7.82 4.86 3.71
CA ALA A 356 8.75 5.16 4.82
C ALA A 356 8.51 4.24 6.01
N GLY A 357 9.51 4.14 6.91
CA GLY A 357 9.31 3.50 8.20
C GLY A 357 10.41 2.54 8.62
N PRO A 358 10.18 1.82 9.73
CA PRO A 358 11.10 0.81 10.26
C PRO A 358 11.25 -0.39 9.33
N THR A 359 12.41 -1.02 9.38
CA THR A 359 12.81 -2.12 8.47
C THR A 359 12.92 -3.47 9.19
N GLU A 360 12.36 -3.58 10.37
CA GLU A 360 12.50 -4.77 11.24
C GLU A 360 11.92 -6.04 10.62
N SER A 361 10.85 -5.89 9.84
CA SER A 361 10.14 -7.01 9.21
C SER A 361 10.70 -7.45 7.84
N LYS A 362 11.81 -6.88 7.34
CA LYS A 362 12.39 -7.23 6.02
C LYS A 362 12.77 -8.70 5.87
N TYR A 363 13.00 -9.41 6.96
CA TYR A 363 13.29 -10.85 6.93
C TYR A 363 12.18 -11.68 6.26
N ILE A 364 10.94 -11.17 6.21
CA ILE A 364 9.78 -11.84 5.61
C ILE A 364 10.01 -12.13 4.10
N PHE A 365 10.74 -11.27 3.40
CA PHE A 365 11.11 -11.53 1.99
C PHE A 365 12.01 -12.76 1.85
N LYS A 366 12.90 -13.02 2.81
CA LYS A 366 13.71 -14.26 2.86
C LYS A 366 12.86 -15.50 3.17
N GLU A 367 11.78 -15.35 3.95
CA GLU A 367 10.84 -16.45 4.17
C GLU A 367 10.15 -16.88 2.87
N PHE A 368 9.83 -15.93 1.99
CA PHE A 368 9.28 -16.24 0.67
C PHE A 368 10.29 -17.04 -0.18
N LEU A 369 11.55 -16.63 -0.22
CA LEU A 369 12.60 -17.37 -0.91
C LEU A 369 12.74 -18.81 -0.34
N ASN A 370 12.69 -18.96 0.98
CA ASN A 370 12.80 -20.26 1.65
C ASN A 370 11.61 -21.19 1.36
N LEU A 371 10.45 -20.65 1.02
CA LEU A 371 9.27 -21.44 0.68
C LEU A 371 9.51 -22.30 -0.57
N PHE A 372 10.29 -21.82 -1.55
CA PHE A 372 10.61 -22.57 -2.78
C PHE A 372 11.46 -23.82 -2.53
N HIS A 373 12.27 -23.83 -1.51
CA HIS A 373 13.06 -25.01 -1.12
C HIS A 373 12.18 -26.12 -0.54
N LYS A 374 11.18 -25.78 0.25
CA LYS A 374 10.26 -26.74 0.88
C LYS A 374 9.38 -27.46 -0.13
N VAL A 375 8.90 -26.75 -1.15
CA VAL A 375 8.00 -27.30 -2.18
C VAL A 375 8.73 -28.33 -3.05
N ARG A 376 10.00 -28.13 -3.40
CA ARG A 376 10.79 -29.10 -4.16
C ARG A 376 11.00 -30.41 -3.42
N PHE A 377 11.19 -30.39 -2.12
CA PHE A 377 11.32 -31.62 -1.31
C PHE A 377 10.05 -32.46 -1.28
N LEU A 378 8.88 -31.82 -1.24
CA LEU A 378 7.60 -32.52 -1.28
C LEU A 378 7.34 -33.22 -2.62
N PHE A 379 7.71 -32.62 -3.75
CA PHE A 379 7.60 -33.25 -5.07
C PHE A 379 8.50 -34.45 -5.25
N ILE A 380 9.69 -34.48 -4.64
CA ILE A 380 10.62 -35.62 -4.73
C ILE A 380 10.12 -36.82 -3.92
N ILE A 381 9.44 -36.60 -2.80
CA ILE A 381 8.91 -37.68 -1.94
C ILE A 381 7.66 -38.36 -2.58
N PHE A 382 6.93 -37.66 -3.46
CA PHE A 382 5.76 -38.25 -4.16
C PHE A 382 6.12 -38.98 -5.48
N ILE A 383 7.38 -38.96 -5.92
CA ILE A 383 7.85 -39.61 -7.15
C ILE A 383 8.67 -40.91 -6.83
N ILE A 384 8.97 -41.13 -5.55
CA ILE A 384 9.58 -42.35 -5.06
C ILE A 384 8.51 -43.21 -4.33
#